data_471a98e299a237eb0408e53effaed757
#
_entry.id   471a98e299a237eb0408e53effaed757
#
_cell.length_a   1.000
_cell.length_b   1.000
_cell.length_c   1.000
_cell.angle_alpha   90.00
_cell.angle_beta   90.00
_cell.angle_gamma   90.00
#
_symmetry.space_group_name_H-M   'P 1'
#
loop_
_entity.id
_entity.type
_entity.pdbx_description
1 polymer ?
#
loop_
_entity_poly.entity_id
_entity_poly.type
_entity_poly.pdbx_seq_one_letter_code
_entity_poly.pdbx_strand_id
1 'polypeptide(L)'
;DSYHSIFRWGDPNFFKYPKESLYTLMKETFKMTDDDFKEYSDDIGFDPVDLSDHPVQLAPEHIEALKKIVGERNVSTTDYDRLSVAYGFTAYDILRLRHKRVDSVPDVVLYPETTGQVEQIVAYSTEHHIPLYVYGGGSSVTRGVEPVKGGISLDMRRNFNKVISFNEIDQTITVQAGMSGPDLEKTLQSAPELFGAKRQYTCGHFPQSFEYSSVGGWTVTRGAGQNSTYYGTIADIVLSQKYATPIGTIQTSHYSREATGPNLNQIMMGSEGTFGVLTEVTLRIFRWMPQNRKRFSYIFKTWDEAMKAAREMMQCECGYSSVFRLSDPEETNLMLKLYNVDETPLQPLLDKFGYKDMERCLFLGFTDGEKGYSRNVARNIAKIALRHGGMPLTGYVTRSWEKGRFNDPYLRDTLMDFGITTDTLECTVNWSNMEQVHADVRKICHALPNTVVTTHMSHCYPQGANLYFIFLTRMQDEDAFKAYHTTILDAIQRSGAAVSHHHGIGKMFAPWLEGYIGEKEYGVFRVLKNYFDPDYNMNPGGTIGLDLKPEEKKFLREYTDYLEQPKFD
;
A
#
# COMPACT_ATOMS: atom_id res chain seq x y z
N ASP A 1 -7.40 -0.91 -24.58
CA ASP A 1 -6.47 0.18 -24.92
C ASP A 1 -7.09 1.54 -24.67
N SER A 2 -7.75 1.72 -23.50
CA SER A 2 -8.44 2.94 -23.12
C SER A 2 -7.94 3.46 -21.77
N TYR A 3 -8.21 4.74 -21.47
CA TYR A 3 -7.95 5.31 -20.14
C TYR A 3 -8.63 4.50 -19.04
N HIS A 4 -9.87 4.04 -19.28
CA HIS A 4 -10.64 3.19 -18.36
C HIS A 4 -9.87 1.94 -17.94
N SER A 5 -9.24 1.23 -18.86
CA SER A 5 -8.46 0.02 -18.58
C SER A 5 -7.17 0.30 -17.78
N ILE A 6 -6.73 1.55 -17.72
CA ILE A 6 -5.54 1.96 -16.96
C ILE A 6 -5.92 2.38 -15.54
N PHE A 7 -6.95 3.23 -15.36
CA PHE A 7 -7.27 3.74 -14.04
C PHE A 7 -8.17 2.82 -13.20
N ARG A 8 -8.82 1.82 -13.80
CA ARG A 8 -9.57 0.81 -13.04
C ARG A 8 -8.64 -0.13 -12.33
N TRP A 9 -8.98 -0.44 -11.09
CA TRP A 9 -8.27 -1.42 -10.31
C TRP A 9 -8.46 -2.83 -10.86
N GLY A 10 -7.36 -3.57 -10.98
CA GLY A 10 -7.37 -5.00 -11.26
C GLY A 10 -8.00 -5.37 -12.60
N ASP A 11 -9.12 -6.07 -12.54
CA ASP A 11 -9.89 -6.41 -13.73
C ASP A 11 -10.83 -5.25 -14.08
N PRO A 12 -10.59 -4.51 -15.18
CA PRO A 12 -11.42 -3.37 -15.56
C PRO A 12 -12.85 -3.74 -15.94
N ASN A 13 -13.13 -5.02 -16.15
CA ASN A 13 -14.48 -5.52 -16.45
C ASN A 13 -15.23 -6.01 -15.20
N PHE A 14 -14.58 -6.00 -14.04
CA PHE A 14 -15.22 -6.35 -12.79
C PHE A 14 -15.89 -5.11 -12.18
N PHE A 15 -17.22 -5.14 -12.08
CA PHE A 15 -18.01 -4.06 -11.47
C PHE A 15 -18.56 -4.51 -10.12
N LYS A 16 -18.23 -3.79 -9.07
CA LYS A 16 -18.82 -3.95 -7.75
C LYS A 16 -19.96 -2.96 -7.59
N TYR A 17 -21.14 -3.32 -8.05
CA TYR A 17 -22.32 -2.47 -7.96
C TYR A 17 -22.65 -2.10 -6.51
N PRO A 18 -23.05 -0.84 -6.25
CA PRO A 18 -23.51 -0.43 -4.93
C PRO A 18 -24.74 -1.23 -4.52
N LYS A 19 -24.75 -1.70 -3.27
CA LYS A 19 -25.95 -2.26 -2.67
C LYS A 19 -26.95 -1.13 -2.32
N GLU A 20 -28.22 -1.48 -2.11
CA GLU A 20 -29.24 -0.52 -1.70
C GLU A 20 -28.85 0.25 -0.43
N SER A 21 -28.23 -0.41 0.54
CA SER A 21 -27.69 0.22 1.75
C SER A 21 -26.62 1.28 1.45
N LEU A 22 -25.79 1.08 0.44
CA LEU A 22 -24.80 2.07 0.00
C LEU A 22 -25.48 3.27 -0.67
N TYR A 23 -26.50 3.05 -1.49
CA TYR A 23 -27.29 4.11 -2.10
C TYR A 23 -27.91 5.02 -1.05
N THR A 24 -28.55 4.44 -0.04
CA THR A 24 -29.12 5.18 1.10
C THR A 24 -28.04 6.00 1.82
N LEU A 25 -26.89 5.38 2.10
CA LEU A 25 -25.76 6.06 2.75
C LEU A 25 -25.26 7.24 1.92
N MET A 26 -25.14 7.09 0.59
CA MET A 26 -24.70 8.16 -0.32
C MET A 26 -25.66 9.35 -0.27
N LYS A 27 -26.96 9.11 -0.28
CA LYS A 27 -27.98 10.17 -0.16
C LYS A 27 -27.92 10.87 1.18
N GLU A 28 -27.83 10.13 2.27
CA GLU A 28 -27.84 10.68 3.63
C GLU A 28 -26.54 11.42 3.95
N THR A 29 -25.38 10.80 3.68
CA THR A 29 -24.07 11.30 4.09
C THR A 29 -23.55 12.39 3.16
N PHE A 30 -23.58 12.14 1.85
CA PHE A 30 -23.03 13.05 0.85
C PHE A 30 -24.06 14.04 0.30
N LYS A 31 -25.31 14.02 0.84
CA LYS A 31 -26.40 14.88 0.41
C LYS A 31 -26.69 14.75 -1.09
N MET A 32 -26.58 13.53 -1.60
CA MET A 32 -26.88 13.23 -2.99
C MET A 32 -28.38 13.12 -3.23
N THR A 33 -28.81 13.63 -4.36
CA THR A 33 -30.21 13.58 -4.83
C THR A 33 -30.35 12.49 -5.89
N ASP A 34 -31.60 12.14 -6.24
CA ASP A 34 -31.84 11.19 -7.33
C ASP A 34 -31.34 11.72 -8.69
N ASP A 35 -31.20 13.03 -8.85
CA ASP A 35 -30.64 13.62 -10.06
C ASP A 35 -29.13 13.46 -10.13
N ASP A 36 -28.42 13.50 -9.01
CA ASP A 36 -26.97 13.21 -8.97
C ASP A 36 -26.66 11.81 -9.51
N PHE A 37 -27.55 10.82 -9.28
CA PHE A 37 -27.36 9.45 -9.80
C PHE A 37 -27.72 9.32 -11.30
N LYS A 38 -28.45 10.26 -11.87
CA LYS A 38 -28.76 10.30 -13.30
C LYS A 38 -27.64 10.94 -14.12
N GLU A 39 -26.80 11.75 -13.50
CA GLU A 39 -25.64 12.39 -14.13
C GLU A 39 -24.44 11.44 -14.24
N TYR A 40 -24.61 10.20 -13.78
CA TYR A 40 -23.59 9.16 -13.99
C TYR A 40 -23.26 9.00 -15.45
N SER A 41 -21.97 9.12 -15.78
CA SER A 41 -21.48 8.93 -17.14
C SER A 41 -21.06 7.47 -17.35
N ASP A 42 -21.77 6.77 -18.21
CA ASP A 42 -21.40 5.42 -18.62
C ASP A 42 -20.12 5.38 -19.47
N ASP A 43 -19.66 6.56 -19.93
CA ASP A 43 -18.56 6.69 -20.90
C ASP A 43 -17.27 7.20 -20.28
N ILE A 44 -17.03 6.94 -19.00
CA ILE A 44 -15.81 7.42 -18.33
C ILE A 44 -14.58 6.66 -18.82
N GLY A 45 -13.78 7.33 -19.66
CA GLY A 45 -12.45 6.87 -20.05
C GLY A 45 -12.41 5.74 -21.07
N PHE A 46 -13.51 5.42 -21.75
CA PHE A 46 -13.53 4.39 -22.79
C PHE A 46 -12.89 4.81 -24.11
N ASP A 47 -12.57 6.08 -24.27
CA ASP A 47 -11.80 6.54 -25.41
C ASP A 47 -10.41 5.86 -25.46
N PRO A 48 -9.89 5.61 -26.66
CA PRO A 48 -8.50 5.20 -26.82
C PRO A 48 -7.54 6.21 -26.21
N VAL A 49 -6.41 5.72 -25.69
CA VAL A 49 -5.34 6.58 -25.19
C VAL A 49 -4.74 7.35 -26.34
N ASP A 50 -4.61 8.67 -26.18
CA ASP A 50 -3.99 9.58 -27.12
C ASP A 50 -2.91 10.41 -26.40
N LEU A 51 -1.67 10.25 -26.82
CA LEU A 51 -0.49 10.98 -26.33
C LEU A 51 0.13 11.86 -27.41
N SER A 52 -0.67 12.36 -28.35
CA SER A 52 -0.19 13.26 -29.43
C SER A 52 0.55 14.49 -28.87
N ASP A 53 0.16 14.97 -27.68
CA ASP A 53 0.82 16.10 -26.99
C ASP A 53 2.09 15.67 -26.22
N HIS A 54 2.39 14.38 -26.19
CA HIS A 54 3.56 13.79 -25.49
C HIS A 54 4.37 12.90 -26.45
N PRO A 55 4.94 13.45 -27.53
CA PRO A 55 5.74 12.66 -28.46
C PRO A 55 6.96 12.06 -27.77
N VAL A 56 7.45 10.94 -28.28
CA VAL A 56 8.70 10.32 -27.83
C VAL A 56 9.86 11.30 -28.05
N GLN A 57 10.56 11.65 -26.97
CA GLN A 57 11.70 12.58 -27.01
C GLN A 57 13.06 11.87 -27.10
N LEU A 58 13.09 10.58 -26.73
CA LEU A 58 14.33 9.78 -26.78
C LEU A 58 14.73 9.55 -28.24
N ALA A 59 16.00 9.84 -28.54
CA ALA A 59 16.51 9.70 -29.90
C ALA A 59 16.43 8.22 -30.39
N PRO A 60 16.13 7.99 -31.69
CA PRO A 60 15.93 6.65 -32.23
C PRO A 60 17.10 5.69 -32.01
N GLU A 61 18.33 6.19 -32.03
CA GLU A 61 19.53 5.40 -31.77
C GLU A 61 19.54 4.77 -30.37
N HIS A 62 19.00 5.44 -29.37
CA HIS A 62 18.87 4.88 -28.02
C HIS A 62 17.81 3.77 -27.98
N ILE A 63 16.69 3.96 -28.68
CA ILE A 63 15.65 2.93 -28.78
C ILE A 63 16.20 1.68 -29.47
N GLU A 64 16.96 1.82 -30.55
CA GLU A 64 17.60 0.69 -31.24
C GLU A 64 18.67 0.01 -30.38
N ALA A 65 19.43 0.75 -29.59
CA ALA A 65 20.36 0.17 -28.63
C ALA A 65 19.64 -0.64 -27.55
N LEU A 66 18.52 -0.14 -27.02
CA LEU A 66 17.72 -0.86 -26.03
C LEU A 66 17.05 -2.12 -26.61
N LYS A 67 16.61 -2.08 -27.87
CA LYS A 67 16.13 -3.27 -28.60
C LYS A 67 17.20 -4.37 -28.69
N LYS A 68 18.47 -4.00 -28.86
CA LYS A 68 19.58 -4.98 -28.87
C LYS A 68 19.78 -5.66 -27.52
N ILE A 69 19.47 -4.97 -26.41
CA ILE A 69 19.61 -5.52 -25.06
C ILE A 69 18.45 -6.49 -24.74
N VAL A 70 17.21 -6.09 -24.94
CA VAL A 70 16.03 -6.85 -24.48
C VAL A 70 15.32 -7.63 -25.59
N GLY A 71 15.64 -7.38 -26.85
CA GLY A 71 14.92 -7.90 -28.02
C GLY A 71 13.77 -6.99 -28.43
N GLU A 72 13.52 -6.93 -29.74
CA GLU A 72 12.55 -5.99 -30.35
C GLU A 72 11.12 -6.14 -29.76
N ARG A 73 10.66 -7.37 -29.51
CA ARG A 73 9.35 -7.66 -28.92
C ARG A 73 9.16 -7.13 -27.49
N ASN A 74 10.25 -6.81 -26.81
CA ASN A 74 10.29 -6.37 -25.42
C ASN A 74 10.51 -4.86 -25.29
N VAL A 75 10.24 -4.11 -26.35
CA VAL A 75 10.30 -2.64 -26.40
C VAL A 75 8.97 -2.11 -26.92
N SER A 76 8.39 -1.13 -26.26
CA SER A 76 7.19 -0.45 -26.74
C SER A 76 7.31 1.07 -26.63
N THR A 77 6.79 1.75 -27.64
CA THR A 77 6.64 3.21 -27.70
C THR A 77 5.19 3.61 -27.98
N THR A 78 4.25 2.66 -27.87
CA THR A 78 2.82 2.95 -28.08
C THR A 78 2.26 3.83 -26.98
N ASP A 79 1.30 4.66 -27.30
CA ASP A 79 0.66 5.55 -26.34
C ASP A 79 0.08 4.80 -25.14
N TYR A 80 -0.62 3.69 -25.41
CA TYR A 80 -1.20 2.88 -24.36
C TYR A 80 -0.16 2.28 -23.40
N ASP A 81 0.89 1.66 -23.93
CA ASP A 81 1.92 1.04 -23.09
C ASP A 81 2.66 2.09 -22.26
N ARG A 82 2.96 3.23 -22.85
CA ARG A 82 3.62 4.36 -22.16
C ARG A 82 2.76 4.90 -21.02
N LEU A 83 1.47 5.11 -21.24
CA LEU A 83 0.56 5.59 -20.20
C LEU A 83 0.29 4.53 -19.12
N SER A 84 0.22 3.25 -19.50
CA SER A 84 -0.09 2.15 -18.58
C SER A 84 0.93 1.94 -17.47
N VAL A 85 2.14 2.49 -17.61
CA VAL A 85 3.22 2.44 -16.62
C VAL A 85 3.57 3.80 -16.01
N ALA A 86 2.76 4.83 -16.29
CA ALA A 86 3.06 6.20 -15.89
C ALA A 86 2.51 6.58 -14.51
N TYR A 87 1.39 6.01 -14.11
CA TYR A 87 0.69 6.38 -12.87
C TYR A 87 0.39 5.18 -11.98
N GLY A 88 0.26 5.46 -10.68
CA GLY A 88 -0.23 4.50 -9.70
C GLY A 88 -1.73 4.67 -9.45
N PHE A 89 -2.13 4.46 -8.18
CA PHE A 89 -3.54 4.43 -7.77
C PHE A 89 -3.86 5.38 -6.60
N THR A 90 -3.16 6.52 -6.50
CA THR A 90 -3.66 7.63 -5.67
C THR A 90 -4.99 8.13 -6.27
N ALA A 91 -5.86 8.70 -5.46
CA ALA A 91 -7.05 9.36 -6.02
C ALA A 91 -6.65 10.49 -6.99
N TYR A 92 -5.55 11.18 -6.73
CA TYR A 92 -4.99 12.18 -7.64
C TYR A 92 -4.61 11.58 -9.01
N ASP A 93 -3.95 10.42 -9.02
CA ASP A 93 -3.62 9.71 -10.27
C ASP A 93 -4.89 9.33 -11.05
N ILE A 94 -5.86 8.75 -10.35
CA ILE A 94 -7.11 8.28 -10.96
C ILE A 94 -7.93 9.45 -11.51
N LEU A 95 -8.04 10.54 -10.76
CA LEU A 95 -8.78 11.74 -11.21
C LEU A 95 -8.14 12.35 -12.45
N ARG A 96 -6.79 12.48 -12.48
CA ARG A 96 -6.08 12.95 -13.67
C ARG A 96 -6.41 12.08 -14.89
N LEU A 97 -6.31 10.76 -14.76
CA LEU A 97 -6.59 9.83 -15.85
C LEU A 97 -8.07 9.86 -16.30
N ARG A 98 -9.01 10.00 -15.35
CA ARG A 98 -10.44 10.18 -15.65
C ARG A 98 -10.70 11.47 -16.45
N HIS A 99 -9.98 12.53 -16.15
CA HIS A 99 -10.06 13.81 -16.87
C HIS A 99 -9.12 13.87 -18.07
N LYS A 100 -8.45 12.75 -18.43
CA LYS A 100 -7.47 12.66 -19.53
C LYS A 100 -6.32 13.66 -19.40
N ARG A 101 -6.02 14.07 -18.16
CA ARG A 101 -4.87 14.91 -17.86
C ARG A 101 -3.63 14.03 -17.71
N VAL A 102 -2.68 14.19 -18.60
CA VAL A 102 -1.40 13.50 -18.59
C VAL A 102 -0.30 14.53 -18.37
N ASP A 103 0.40 14.46 -17.24
CA ASP A 103 1.47 15.40 -16.91
C ASP A 103 2.86 14.86 -17.31
N SER A 104 3.03 13.53 -17.28
CA SER A 104 4.28 12.87 -17.66
C SER A 104 4.07 11.42 -18.08
N VAL A 105 4.90 10.96 -19.03
CA VAL A 105 4.96 9.57 -19.49
C VAL A 105 6.40 9.23 -19.85
N PRO A 106 6.82 7.94 -19.80
CA PRO A 106 8.12 7.55 -20.32
C PRO A 106 8.15 7.67 -21.85
N ASP A 107 9.35 7.77 -22.41
CA ASP A 107 9.55 7.71 -23.86
C ASP A 107 9.41 6.26 -24.37
N VAL A 108 9.93 5.31 -23.61
CA VAL A 108 9.95 3.91 -23.97
C VAL A 108 9.69 3.02 -22.77
N VAL A 109 8.97 1.93 -23.00
CA VAL A 109 8.71 0.88 -22.01
C VAL A 109 9.51 -0.36 -22.41
N LEU A 110 10.26 -0.91 -21.45
CA LEU A 110 11.03 -2.13 -21.64
C LEU A 110 10.47 -3.25 -20.76
N TYR A 111 10.48 -4.46 -21.32
CA TYR A 111 10.01 -5.68 -20.64
C TYR A 111 11.18 -6.67 -20.47
N PRO A 112 12.09 -6.46 -19.50
CA PRO A 112 13.25 -7.32 -19.32
C PRO A 112 12.86 -8.74 -18.91
N GLU A 113 13.69 -9.72 -19.28
CA GLU A 113 13.49 -11.15 -18.96
C GLU A 113 14.53 -11.68 -17.95
N THR A 114 15.71 -11.06 -17.91
CA THR A 114 16.84 -11.53 -17.10
C THR A 114 17.50 -10.42 -16.30
N THR A 115 18.12 -10.79 -15.19
CA THR A 115 18.93 -9.88 -14.37
C THR A 115 20.05 -9.22 -15.22
N GLY A 116 20.70 -9.97 -16.09
CA GLY A 116 21.74 -9.44 -16.97
C GLY A 116 21.24 -8.36 -17.94
N GLN A 117 20.01 -8.50 -18.46
CA GLN A 117 19.39 -7.44 -19.27
C GLN A 117 19.17 -6.17 -18.45
N VAL A 118 18.66 -6.29 -17.22
CA VAL A 118 18.47 -5.14 -16.32
C VAL A 118 19.81 -4.46 -16.01
N GLU A 119 20.85 -5.22 -15.72
CA GLU A 119 22.21 -4.69 -15.51
C GLU A 119 22.71 -3.89 -16.72
N GLN A 120 22.51 -4.41 -17.94
CA GLN A 120 22.88 -3.71 -19.17
C GLN A 120 22.04 -2.43 -19.40
N ILE A 121 20.74 -2.47 -19.09
CA ILE A 121 19.87 -1.29 -19.20
C ILE A 121 20.33 -0.21 -18.23
N VAL A 122 20.61 -0.53 -16.98
CA VAL A 122 21.10 0.43 -15.98
C VAL A 122 22.43 1.04 -16.41
N ALA A 123 23.37 0.23 -16.89
CA ALA A 123 24.66 0.70 -17.40
C ALA A 123 24.48 1.66 -18.59
N TYR A 124 23.66 1.28 -19.55
CA TYR A 124 23.36 2.12 -20.72
C TYR A 124 22.68 3.43 -20.34
N SER A 125 21.65 3.36 -19.48
CA SER A 125 20.94 4.53 -18.96
C SER A 125 21.88 5.49 -18.22
N THR A 126 22.80 4.96 -17.42
CA THR A 126 23.80 5.75 -16.68
C THR A 126 24.78 6.43 -17.63
N GLU A 127 25.33 5.70 -18.61
CA GLU A 127 26.28 6.22 -19.60
C GLU A 127 25.70 7.36 -20.44
N HIS A 128 24.41 7.25 -20.80
CA HIS A 128 23.73 8.20 -21.66
C HIS A 128 22.83 9.19 -20.93
N HIS A 129 22.86 9.20 -19.59
CA HIS A 129 22.06 10.10 -18.73
C HIS A 129 20.54 10.05 -19.03
N ILE A 130 20.01 8.86 -19.31
CA ILE A 130 18.59 8.66 -19.59
C ILE A 130 17.87 8.30 -18.28
N PRO A 131 16.85 9.06 -17.86
CA PRO A 131 16.07 8.74 -16.65
C PRO A 131 15.50 7.33 -16.70
N LEU A 132 15.57 6.61 -15.57
CA LEU A 132 15.13 5.23 -15.47
C LEU A 132 14.16 5.07 -14.30
N TYR A 133 12.99 4.50 -14.59
CA TYR A 133 11.93 4.22 -13.65
C TYR A 133 11.59 2.73 -13.65
N VAL A 134 11.09 2.22 -12.54
CA VAL A 134 10.67 0.82 -12.42
C VAL A 134 9.18 0.76 -12.11
N TYR A 135 8.47 -0.06 -12.86
CA TYR A 135 7.06 -0.36 -12.64
C TYR A 135 6.91 -1.84 -12.24
N GLY A 136 6.55 -2.07 -10.98
CA GLY A 136 6.23 -3.40 -10.45
C GLY A 136 4.75 -3.74 -10.70
N GLY A 137 3.95 -3.91 -9.65
CA GLY A 137 2.50 -4.09 -9.80
C GLY A 137 1.74 -2.80 -10.15
N GLY A 138 2.36 -1.63 -9.99
CA GLY A 138 1.72 -0.33 -10.23
C GLY A 138 0.71 0.10 -9.17
N SER A 139 0.63 -0.61 -8.07
CA SER A 139 -0.33 -0.36 -6.98
C SER A 139 0.04 0.81 -6.06
N SER A 140 1.04 1.60 -6.43
CA SER A 140 1.52 2.75 -5.66
C SER A 140 0.40 3.75 -5.35
N VAL A 141 0.33 4.18 -4.09
CA VAL A 141 -0.57 5.25 -3.63
C VAL A 141 0.19 6.50 -3.18
N THR A 142 1.45 6.63 -3.63
CA THR A 142 2.36 7.74 -3.27
C THR A 142 3.03 8.39 -4.49
N ARG A 143 2.55 8.12 -5.71
CA ARG A 143 3.17 8.58 -6.98
C ARG A 143 4.61 8.07 -7.17
N GLY A 144 4.95 6.92 -6.60
CA GLY A 144 6.31 6.36 -6.64
C GLY A 144 6.77 5.91 -8.02
N VAL A 145 5.84 5.60 -8.93
CA VAL A 145 6.12 5.07 -10.28
C VAL A 145 6.12 6.13 -11.38
N GLU A 146 5.68 7.35 -11.10
CA GLU A 146 5.48 8.40 -12.09
C GLU A 146 6.79 8.85 -12.75
N PRO A 147 6.92 8.76 -14.09
CA PRO A 147 8.15 9.09 -14.82
C PRO A 147 8.23 10.60 -15.12
N VAL A 148 8.37 11.41 -14.09
CA VAL A 148 8.31 12.88 -14.16
C VAL A 148 9.25 13.49 -15.21
N LYS A 149 10.40 12.85 -15.47
CA LYS A 149 11.39 13.33 -16.44
C LYS A 149 11.42 12.52 -17.75
N GLY A 150 10.40 11.73 -18.03
CA GLY A 150 10.38 10.88 -19.22
C GLY A 150 11.43 9.76 -19.18
N GLY A 151 12.02 9.42 -20.31
CA GLY A 151 13.06 8.39 -20.38
C GLY A 151 12.50 6.97 -20.45
N ILE A 152 13.09 6.06 -19.68
CA ILE A 152 12.81 4.63 -19.72
C ILE A 152 11.96 4.22 -18.50
N SER A 153 10.88 3.46 -18.72
CA SER A 153 10.21 2.70 -17.66
C SER A 153 10.39 1.20 -17.89
N LEU A 154 10.81 0.48 -16.85
CA LEU A 154 10.89 -0.97 -16.84
C LEU A 154 9.60 -1.55 -16.31
N ASP A 155 8.83 -2.25 -17.13
CA ASP A 155 7.69 -3.04 -16.69
C ASP A 155 8.14 -4.45 -16.32
N MET A 156 8.17 -4.74 -15.04
CA MET A 156 8.65 -6.00 -14.50
C MET A 156 7.57 -7.10 -14.48
N ARG A 157 6.30 -6.78 -14.73
CA ARG A 157 5.19 -7.73 -14.62
C ARG A 157 5.24 -8.82 -15.68
N ARG A 158 5.60 -8.45 -16.91
CA ARG A 158 5.40 -9.28 -18.09
C ARG A 158 6.30 -10.51 -18.12
N ASN A 159 7.60 -10.31 -17.88
CA ASN A 159 8.60 -11.34 -18.10
C ASN A 159 9.53 -11.58 -16.91
N PHE A 160 9.50 -10.70 -15.88
CA PHE A 160 10.47 -10.68 -14.78
C PHE A 160 9.89 -11.29 -13.50
N ASN A 161 9.40 -12.53 -13.61
CA ASN A 161 8.58 -13.19 -12.58
C ASN A 161 8.96 -14.66 -12.34
N LYS A 162 10.23 -15.02 -12.54
CA LYS A 162 10.70 -16.40 -12.40
C LYS A 162 11.19 -16.69 -10.98
N VAL A 163 11.06 -17.96 -10.57
CA VAL A 163 11.74 -18.50 -9.40
C VAL A 163 13.21 -18.74 -9.77
N ILE A 164 14.13 -18.21 -8.97
CA ILE A 164 15.57 -18.40 -9.14
C ILE A 164 16.03 -19.64 -8.37
N SER A 165 15.58 -19.77 -7.10
CA SER A 165 15.93 -20.93 -6.26
C SER A 165 14.91 -21.13 -5.15
N PHE A 166 14.81 -22.38 -4.70
CA PHE A 166 14.01 -22.77 -3.54
C PHE A 166 14.87 -23.65 -2.62
N ASN A 167 14.89 -23.36 -1.34
CA ASN A 167 15.63 -24.11 -0.35
C ASN A 167 14.74 -24.43 0.86
N GLU A 168 14.29 -25.67 0.94
CA GLU A 168 13.42 -26.10 2.06
C GLU A 168 14.17 -26.20 3.39
N ILE A 169 15.48 -26.51 3.35
CA ILE A 169 16.29 -26.65 4.57
C ILE A 169 16.43 -25.31 5.28
N ASP A 170 16.70 -24.26 4.52
CA ASP A 170 16.83 -22.89 5.02
C ASP A 170 15.47 -22.17 5.11
N GLN A 171 14.41 -22.76 4.55
CA GLN A 171 13.08 -22.17 4.41
C GLN A 171 13.13 -20.81 3.71
N THR A 172 13.67 -20.80 2.49
CA THR A 172 13.80 -19.62 1.65
C THR A 172 13.40 -19.88 0.22
N ILE A 173 12.98 -18.82 -0.45
CA ILE A 173 12.78 -18.77 -1.91
C ILE A 173 13.42 -17.50 -2.45
N THR A 174 14.11 -17.60 -3.58
CA THR A 174 14.61 -16.44 -4.32
C THR A 174 13.83 -16.31 -5.62
N VAL A 175 13.27 -15.12 -5.84
CA VAL A 175 12.44 -14.81 -7.01
C VAL A 175 12.89 -13.53 -7.68
N GLN A 176 12.57 -13.39 -8.95
CA GLN A 176 12.71 -12.12 -9.66
C GLN A 176 11.69 -11.10 -9.10
N ALA A 177 12.09 -9.83 -9.09
CA ALA A 177 11.35 -8.76 -8.42
C ALA A 177 9.92 -8.51 -8.97
N GLY A 178 9.64 -8.89 -10.22
CA GLY A 178 8.33 -8.77 -10.84
C GLY A 178 7.33 -9.86 -10.47
N MET A 179 7.73 -10.85 -9.64
CA MET A 179 6.83 -11.92 -9.18
C MET A 179 5.62 -11.33 -8.48
N SER A 180 4.42 -11.72 -8.91
CA SER A 180 3.17 -11.28 -8.28
C SER A 180 2.89 -12.02 -6.97
N GLY A 181 2.06 -11.42 -6.11
CA GLY A 181 1.62 -12.06 -4.87
C GLY A 181 0.95 -13.41 -5.12
N PRO A 182 -0.09 -13.50 -5.98
CA PRO A 182 -0.77 -14.76 -6.28
C PRO A 182 0.14 -15.84 -6.87
N ASP A 183 1.06 -15.48 -7.77
CA ASP A 183 1.99 -16.44 -8.36
C ASP A 183 2.98 -16.97 -7.33
N LEU A 184 3.50 -16.11 -6.46
CA LEU A 184 4.36 -16.52 -5.36
C LEU A 184 3.64 -17.47 -4.41
N GLU A 185 2.44 -17.12 -3.98
CA GLU A 185 1.66 -17.93 -3.04
C GLU A 185 1.29 -19.29 -3.63
N LYS A 186 0.84 -19.31 -4.90
CA LYS A 186 0.55 -20.55 -5.64
C LYS A 186 1.81 -21.43 -5.76
N THR A 187 2.95 -20.85 -6.08
CA THR A 187 4.24 -21.55 -6.16
C THR A 187 4.61 -22.18 -4.82
N LEU A 188 4.47 -21.45 -3.73
CA LEU A 188 4.82 -21.94 -2.39
C LEU A 188 3.85 -23.03 -1.90
N GLN A 189 2.56 -22.91 -2.18
CA GLN A 189 1.60 -23.95 -1.86
C GLN A 189 1.80 -25.21 -2.72
N SER A 190 2.36 -25.06 -3.91
CA SER A 190 2.72 -26.18 -4.80
C SER A 190 4.17 -26.64 -4.65
N ALA A 191 4.86 -26.26 -3.57
CA ALA A 191 6.27 -26.61 -3.37
C ALA A 191 6.55 -28.11 -3.37
N PRO A 192 5.67 -29.01 -2.85
CA PRO A 192 5.88 -30.44 -2.99
C PRO A 192 5.98 -30.91 -4.42
N GLU A 193 5.09 -30.42 -5.29
CA GLU A 193 5.02 -30.80 -6.70
C GLU A 193 6.15 -30.17 -7.53
N LEU A 194 6.48 -28.92 -7.25
CA LEU A 194 7.44 -28.14 -8.04
C LEU A 194 8.90 -28.41 -7.64
N PHE A 195 9.15 -28.61 -6.34
CA PHE A 195 10.51 -28.67 -5.78
C PHE A 195 10.79 -29.95 -4.98
N GLY A 196 9.85 -30.88 -4.90
CA GLY A 196 9.97 -32.07 -4.08
C GLY A 196 10.02 -31.77 -2.57
N ALA A 197 9.47 -30.63 -2.15
CA ALA A 197 9.41 -30.24 -0.75
C ALA A 197 8.51 -31.20 0.06
N LYS A 198 8.81 -31.36 1.34
CA LYS A 198 8.02 -32.18 2.25
C LYS A 198 6.70 -31.51 2.66
N ARG A 199 6.59 -30.20 2.48
CA ARG A 199 5.48 -29.39 2.99
C ARG A 199 5.08 -28.32 2.00
N GLN A 200 3.85 -27.83 2.15
CA GLN A 200 3.38 -26.61 1.53
C GLN A 200 3.80 -25.39 2.35
N TYR A 201 4.04 -24.28 1.67
CA TYR A 201 4.50 -23.03 2.25
C TYR A 201 3.60 -21.86 1.88
N THR A 202 3.75 -20.76 2.61
CA THR A 202 3.10 -19.47 2.36
C THR A 202 4.11 -18.35 2.48
N CYS A 203 3.89 -17.27 1.73
CA CYS A 203 4.74 -16.07 1.81
C CYS A 203 4.49 -15.24 3.07
N GLY A 204 3.34 -15.38 3.71
CA GLY A 204 2.97 -14.62 4.92
C GLY A 204 2.72 -13.13 4.69
N HIS A 205 2.83 -12.64 3.48
CA HIS A 205 2.70 -11.23 3.13
C HIS A 205 1.49 -10.99 2.22
N PHE A 206 0.45 -10.36 2.77
CA PHE A 206 -0.84 -10.16 2.10
C PHE A 206 -1.29 -8.70 2.20
N PRO A 207 -0.66 -7.76 1.48
CA PRO A 207 -1.09 -6.37 1.44
C PRO A 207 -2.48 -6.24 0.79
N GLN A 208 -3.14 -5.11 0.95
CA GLN A 208 -4.41 -4.83 0.28
C GLN A 208 -4.32 -5.02 -1.24
N SER A 209 -3.18 -4.69 -1.82
CA SER A 209 -2.86 -4.81 -3.25
C SER A 209 -2.31 -6.19 -3.66
N PHE A 210 -2.41 -7.20 -2.81
CA PHE A 210 -1.79 -8.51 -3.00
C PHE A 210 -1.95 -9.08 -4.42
N GLU A 211 -3.15 -8.98 -4.97
CA GLU A 211 -3.47 -9.56 -6.28
C GLU A 211 -2.76 -8.84 -7.45
N TYR A 212 -2.41 -7.55 -7.27
CA TYR A 212 -1.86 -6.69 -8.32
C TYR A 212 -0.61 -5.94 -7.87
N SER A 213 0.16 -6.51 -6.98
CA SER A 213 1.46 -5.98 -6.54
C SER A 213 2.56 -7.02 -6.71
N SER A 214 3.80 -6.57 -6.66
CA SER A 214 4.97 -7.41 -6.89
C SER A 214 5.89 -7.48 -5.68
N VAL A 215 6.65 -8.56 -5.58
CA VAL A 215 7.66 -8.76 -4.53
C VAL A 215 8.66 -7.61 -4.49
N GLY A 216 9.12 -7.14 -5.64
CA GLY A 216 10.03 -6.00 -5.72
C GLY A 216 9.40 -4.71 -5.21
N GLY A 217 8.16 -4.44 -5.59
CA GLY A 217 7.40 -3.28 -5.11
C GLY A 217 7.24 -3.29 -3.59
N TRP A 218 6.88 -4.44 -3.01
CA TRP A 218 6.80 -4.59 -1.55
C TRP A 218 8.12 -4.24 -0.86
N THR A 219 9.22 -4.76 -1.41
CA THR A 219 10.55 -4.61 -0.84
C THR A 219 11.05 -3.16 -0.88
N VAL A 220 10.94 -2.51 -2.04
CA VAL A 220 11.47 -1.14 -2.20
C VAL A 220 10.63 -0.08 -1.48
N THR A 221 9.39 -0.39 -1.09
CA THR A 221 8.53 0.52 -0.32
C THR A 221 8.44 0.15 1.16
N ARG A 222 9.12 -0.91 1.63
CA ARG A 222 9.01 -1.44 3.00
C ARG A 222 7.57 -1.76 3.39
N GLY A 223 6.84 -2.40 2.48
CA GLY A 223 5.43 -2.73 2.64
C GLY A 223 5.12 -3.62 3.86
N ALA A 224 3.86 -3.65 4.25
CA ALA A 224 3.35 -4.57 5.25
C ALA A 224 2.05 -5.23 4.76
N GLY A 225 1.94 -6.52 5.00
CA GLY A 225 0.72 -7.27 4.73
C GLY A 225 -0.26 -7.20 5.90
N GLN A 226 -1.52 -7.51 5.64
CA GLN A 226 -2.57 -7.55 6.66
C GLN A 226 -2.31 -8.61 7.76
N ASN A 227 -1.40 -9.55 7.49
CA ASN A 227 -0.98 -10.60 8.42
C ASN A 227 0.34 -10.25 9.15
N SER A 228 0.81 -9.00 9.06
CA SER A 228 2.14 -8.59 9.53
C SER A 228 2.35 -8.70 11.04
N THR A 229 1.29 -8.65 11.83
CA THR A 229 1.39 -8.79 13.29
C THR A 229 2.01 -10.13 13.69
N TYR A 230 1.78 -11.21 12.93
CA TYR A 230 2.39 -12.51 13.15
C TYR A 230 3.61 -12.76 12.24
N TYR A 231 3.46 -12.58 10.93
CA TYR A 231 4.53 -12.91 9.98
C TYR A 231 5.63 -11.84 9.88
N GLY A 232 5.37 -10.65 10.38
CA GLY A 232 6.23 -9.49 10.19
C GLY A 232 5.89 -8.70 8.93
N THR A 233 6.51 -7.53 8.79
CA THR A 233 6.47 -6.72 7.57
C THR A 233 7.44 -7.31 6.54
N ILE A 234 7.45 -6.74 5.33
CA ILE A 234 8.44 -7.17 4.32
C ILE A 234 9.88 -6.99 4.82
N ALA A 235 10.12 -6.00 5.69
CA ALA A 235 11.43 -5.76 6.30
C ALA A 235 11.90 -6.92 7.20
N ASP A 236 10.97 -7.71 7.73
CA ASP A 236 11.25 -8.90 8.54
C ASP A 236 11.33 -10.17 7.68
N ILE A 237 10.68 -10.17 6.51
CA ILE A 237 10.56 -11.34 5.63
C ILE A 237 11.70 -11.43 4.62
N VAL A 238 12.17 -10.31 4.08
CA VAL A 238 13.27 -10.28 3.11
C VAL A 238 14.59 -10.56 3.80
N LEU A 239 15.29 -11.61 3.33
CA LEU A 239 16.62 -11.96 3.79
C LEU A 239 17.72 -11.30 2.97
N SER A 240 17.55 -11.23 1.64
CA SER A 240 18.57 -10.73 0.75
C SER A 240 17.96 -10.05 -0.47
N GLN A 241 18.68 -9.08 -1.01
CA GLN A 241 18.30 -8.32 -2.20
C GLN A 241 19.50 -8.23 -3.16
N LYS A 242 19.20 -8.24 -4.45
CA LYS A 242 20.18 -8.00 -5.51
C LYS A 242 19.72 -6.83 -6.37
N TYR A 243 20.60 -5.85 -6.55
CA TYR A 243 20.33 -4.62 -7.29
C TYR A 243 21.28 -4.45 -8.46
N ALA A 244 20.76 -3.99 -9.58
CA ALA A 244 21.53 -3.37 -10.64
C ALA A 244 21.60 -1.87 -10.37
N THR A 245 22.78 -1.34 -10.08
CA THR A 245 22.98 0.08 -9.75
C THR A 245 23.93 0.74 -10.77
N PRO A 246 23.95 2.10 -10.85
CA PRO A 246 24.92 2.80 -11.70
C PRO A 246 26.38 2.49 -11.40
N ILE A 247 26.71 2.06 -10.19
CA ILE A 247 28.08 1.66 -9.81
C ILE A 247 28.34 0.15 -9.92
N GLY A 248 27.38 -0.62 -10.43
CA GLY A 248 27.47 -2.07 -10.59
C GLY A 248 26.47 -2.84 -9.73
N THR A 249 26.59 -4.16 -9.75
CA THR A 249 25.68 -5.04 -9.00
C THR A 249 25.99 -5.02 -7.51
N ILE A 250 24.96 -4.81 -6.71
CA ILE A 250 25.00 -4.90 -5.25
C ILE A 250 24.14 -6.08 -4.82
N GLN A 251 24.69 -6.93 -3.95
CA GLN A 251 23.95 -8.01 -3.32
C GLN A 251 24.15 -7.95 -1.81
N THR A 252 23.03 -7.94 -1.07
CA THR A 252 23.07 -7.96 0.39
C THR A 252 23.33 -9.37 0.90
N SER A 253 23.76 -9.49 2.16
CA SER A 253 23.99 -10.78 2.79
C SER A 253 22.71 -11.61 2.90
N HIS A 254 22.83 -12.92 2.82
CA HIS A 254 21.73 -13.89 2.85
C HIS A 254 21.64 -14.69 4.17
N TYR A 255 22.44 -14.34 5.16
CA TYR A 255 22.37 -14.99 6.46
C TYR A 255 21.20 -14.48 7.32
N SER A 256 20.68 -15.37 8.16
CA SER A 256 19.53 -15.07 9.02
C SER A 256 19.80 -13.96 10.04
N ARG A 257 21.00 -13.95 10.59
CA ARG A 257 21.52 -12.94 11.54
C ARG A 257 23.03 -12.86 11.39
N GLU A 258 23.59 -11.66 11.44
CA GLU A 258 25.02 -11.44 11.41
C GLU A 258 25.39 -10.12 12.09
N ALA A 259 26.62 -10.03 12.59
CA ALA A 259 27.16 -8.85 13.27
C ALA A 259 28.35 -8.29 12.50
N THR A 260 28.12 -7.92 11.23
CA THR A 260 29.17 -7.53 10.26
C THR A 260 29.08 -6.05 9.87
N GLY A 261 28.71 -5.19 10.80
CA GLY A 261 28.53 -3.75 10.61
C GLY A 261 27.09 -3.35 10.32
N PRO A 262 26.86 -2.15 9.74
CA PRO A 262 25.53 -1.69 9.34
C PRO A 262 24.88 -2.65 8.35
N ASN A 263 23.59 -2.89 8.52
CA ASN A 263 22.83 -3.86 7.73
C ASN A 263 22.44 -3.28 6.36
N LEU A 264 23.18 -3.66 5.31
CA LEU A 264 22.90 -3.21 3.94
C LEU A 264 21.53 -3.66 3.44
N ASN A 265 21.01 -4.81 3.89
CA ASN A 265 19.67 -5.26 3.53
C ASN A 265 18.60 -4.25 3.99
N GLN A 266 18.76 -3.71 5.20
CA GLN A 266 17.85 -2.67 5.71
C GLN A 266 18.08 -1.30 5.08
N ILE A 267 19.30 -0.99 4.66
CA ILE A 267 19.64 0.27 3.96
C ILE A 267 19.01 0.30 2.56
N MET A 268 19.10 -0.79 1.82
CA MET A 268 18.60 -0.87 0.44
C MET A 268 17.08 -0.99 0.39
N MET A 269 16.46 -1.60 1.39
CA MET A 269 15.02 -1.76 1.49
C MET A 269 14.35 -0.40 1.77
N GLY A 270 13.35 -0.04 0.99
CA GLY A 270 12.71 1.27 1.09
C GLY A 270 13.38 2.36 0.24
N SER A 271 14.33 2.00 -0.61
CA SER A 271 14.99 2.95 -1.53
C SER A 271 14.13 3.40 -2.71
N GLU A 272 13.02 2.74 -2.97
CA GLU A 272 12.00 3.09 -3.98
C GLU A 272 12.60 3.36 -5.38
N GLY A 273 13.59 2.55 -5.77
CA GLY A 273 14.25 2.65 -7.06
C GLY A 273 15.25 3.80 -7.21
N THR A 274 15.55 4.55 -6.14
CA THR A 274 16.45 5.71 -6.21
C THR A 274 17.93 5.35 -6.17
N PHE A 275 18.29 4.14 -5.70
CA PHE A 275 19.67 3.65 -5.66
C PHE A 275 20.00 2.70 -6.80
N GLY A 276 18.99 2.15 -7.46
CA GLY A 276 19.14 1.16 -8.51
C GLY A 276 17.86 0.35 -8.70
N VAL A 277 17.92 -0.63 -9.58
CA VAL A 277 16.81 -1.53 -9.89
C VAL A 277 16.96 -2.82 -9.10
N LEU A 278 15.99 -3.13 -8.26
CA LEU A 278 15.90 -4.41 -7.56
C LEU A 278 15.60 -5.52 -8.57
N THR A 279 16.44 -6.53 -8.63
CA THR A 279 16.32 -7.64 -9.60
C THR A 279 15.87 -8.94 -8.97
N GLU A 280 16.46 -9.31 -7.84
CA GLU A 280 16.17 -10.58 -7.17
C GLU A 280 15.96 -10.36 -5.67
N VAL A 281 15.03 -11.10 -5.10
CA VAL A 281 14.68 -11.03 -3.67
C VAL A 281 14.66 -12.42 -3.09
N THR A 282 15.37 -12.62 -1.98
CA THR A 282 15.30 -13.85 -1.20
C THR A 282 14.39 -13.62 0.01
N LEU A 283 13.36 -14.42 0.10
CA LEU A 283 12.31 -14.34 1.13
C LEU A 283 12.42 -15.52 2.08
N ARG A 284 12.19 -15.27 3.38
CA ARG A 284 11.76 -16.32 4.31
C ARG A 284 10.40 -16.84 3.86
N ILE A 285 10.17 -18.15 4.05
CA ILE A 285 8.86 -18.76 3.84
C ILE A 285 8.37 -19.41 5.11
N PHE A 286 7.06 -19.60 5.21
CA PHE A 286 6.41 -20.14 6.39
C PHE A 286 5.59 -21.38 6.03
N ARG A 287 5.44 -22.31 6.97
CA ARG A 287 4.58 -23.47 6.74
C ARG A 287 3.13 -23.02 6.53
N TRP A 288 2.50 -23.56 5.53
CA TRP A 288 1.08 -23.29 5.26
C TRP A 288 0.21 -24.31 6.01
N MET A 289 -0.52 -23.83 7.01
CA MET A 289 -1.31 -24.66 7.93
C MET A 289 -2.73 -24.07 8.14
N PRO A 290 -3.53 -23.89 7.08
CA PRO A 290 -4.83 -23.22 7.15
C PRO A 290 -5.83 -23.96 8.06
N GLN A 291 -5.67 -25.28 8.26
CA GLN A 291 -6.50 -26.09 9.14
C GLN A 291 -6.38 -25.70 10.63
N ASN A 292 -5.31 -25.02 11.02
CA ASN A 292 -5.07 -24.57 12.38
C ASN A 292 -5.66 -23.18 12.69
N ARG A 293 -6.15 -22.50 11.66
CA ARG A 293 -6.65 -21.11 11.76
C ARG A 293 -7.84 -21.01 12.70
N LYS A 294 -7.78 -20.07 13.67
CA LYS A 294 -8.85 -19.73 14.59
C LYS A 294 -9.33 -18.31 14.31
N ARG A 295 -10.56 -18.20 13.84
CA ARG A 295 -11.22 -16.91 13.56
C ARG A 295 -11.94 -16.43 14.80
N PHE A 296 -11.88 -15.12 15.07
CA PHE A 296 -12.56 -14.48 16.19
C PHE A 296 -13.09 -13.10 15.77
N SER A 297 -14.12 -12.66 16.44
CA SER A 297 -14.60 -11.27 16.37
C SER A 297 -15.28 -10.88 17.67
N TYR A 298 -15.12 -9.61 18.03
CA TYR A 298 -15.68 -8.99 19.23
C TYR A 298 -16.19 -7.59 18.89
N ILE A 299 -17.15 -7.11 19.66
CA ILE A 299 -17.56 -5.71 19.61
C ILE A 299 -17.34 -5.09 20.98
N PHE A 300 -16.71 -3.91 21.03
CA PHE A 300 -16.47 -3.12 22.23
C PHE A 300 -17.45 -1.94 22.28
N LYS A 301 -17.75 -1.44 23.48
CA LYS A 301 -18.67 -0.31 23.65
C LYS A 301 -18.08 1.01 23.20
N THR A 302 -16.77 1.20 23.41
CA THR A 302 -16.09 2.46 23.13
C THR A 302 -14.72 2.22 22.49
N TRP A 303 -14.21 3.23 21.81
CA TRP A 303 -12.85 3.25 21.26
C TRP A 303 -11.77 3.10 22.35
N ASP A 304 -11.96 3.75 23.51
CA ASP A 304 -11.01 3.66 24.63
C ASP A 304 -10.88 2.23 25.16
N GLU A 305 -12.00 1.55 25.39
CA GLU A 305 -11.99 0.14 25.83
C GLU A 305 -11.33 -0.77 24.78
N ALA A 306 -11.65 -0.55 23.51
CA ALA A 306 -11.08 -1.32 22.41
C ALA A 306 -9.56 -1.12 22.28
N MET A 307 -9.07 0.11 22.37
CA MET A 307 -7.64 0.42 22.34
C MET A 307 -6.89 -0.19 23.53
N LYS A 308 -7.44 -0.13 24.73
CA LYS A 308 -6.85 -0.76 25.94
C LYS A 308 -6.75 -2.26 25.77
N ALA A 309 -7.80 -2.90 25.25
CA ALA A 309 -7.79 -4.33 24.96
C ALA A 309 -6.73 -4.68 23.89
N ALA A 310 -6.67 -3.94 22.81
CA ALA A 310 -5.71 -4.15 21.73
C ALA A 310 -4.27 -4.03 22.22
N ARG A 311 -3.96 -3.01 23.00
CA ARG A 311 -2.63 -2.85 23.60
C ARG A 311 -2.27 -4.02 24.52
N GLU A 312 -3.19 -4.43 25.39
CA GLU A 312 -2.95 -5.56 26.29
C GLU A 312 -2.71 -6.86 25.50
N MET A 313 -3.47 -7.13 24.43
CA MET A 313 -3.28 -8.28 23.56
C MET A 313 -1.89 -8.27 22.91
N MET A 314 -1.37 -7.10 22.55
CA MET A 314 -0.03 -6.98 21.97
C MET A 314 1.10 -7.10 22.98
N GLN A 315 0.85 -6.76 24.26
CA GLN A 315 1.86 -6.68 25.32
C GLN A 315 1.82 -7.86 26.30
N CYS A 316 0.89 -8.80 26.13
CA CYS A 316 0.75 -9.95 27.04
C CYS A 316 1.81 -11.03 26.85
N GLU A 317 2.64 -10.94 25.82
CA GLU A 317 3.65 -11.96 25.47
C GLU A 317 3.07 -13.37 25.27
N CYS A 318 1.81 -13.45 24.86
CA CYS A 318 1.07 -14.69 24.66
C CYS A 318 1.10 -15.20 23.20
N GLY A 319 1.89 -14.57 22.35
CA GLY A 319 1.88 -14.77 20.91
C GLY A 319 0.94 -13.77 20.17
N TYR A 320 0.96 -13.82 18.86
CA TYR A 320 0.27 -12.85 18.00
C TYR A 320 -0.68 -13.54 17.02
N SER A 321 -1.86 -12.95 16.82
CA SER A 321 -2.72 -13.31 15.69
C SER A 321 -2.11 -12.83 14.38
N SER A 322 -2.42 -13.51 13.28
CA SER A 322 -1.95 -13.09 11.95
C SER A 322 -2.68 -11.83 11.51
N VAL A 323 -3.99 -11.86 11.51
CA VAL A 323 -4.83 -10.68 11.30
C VAL A 323 -5.32 -10.17 12.64
N PHE A 324 -5.17 -8.87 12.83
CA PHE A 324 -5.57 -8.14 14.02
C PHE A 324 -6.12 -6.78 13.55
N ARG A 325 -7.45 -6.68 13.42
CA ARG A 325 -8.09 -5.49 12.88
C ARG A 325 -9.10 -4.93 13.87
N LEU A 326 -8.88 -3.68 14.27
CA LEU A 326 -9.79 -2.92 15.12
C LEU A 326 -10.29 -1.71 14.34
N SER A 327 -11.60 -1.66 14.11
CA SER A 327 -12.29 -0.54 13.46
C SER A 327 -12.77 0.47 14.50
N ASP A 328 -12.61 1.76 14.20
CA ASP A 328 -13.12 2.84 15.05
C ASP A 328 -14.66 2.95 14.98
N PRO A 329 -15.28 3.83 15.76
CA PRO A 329 -16.75 3.94 15.78
C PRO A 329 -17.35 4.25 14.41
N GLU A 330 -16.76 5.15 13.64
CA GLU A 330 -17.30 5.54 12.34
C GLU A 330 -17.16 4.42 11.30
N GLU A 331 -16.01 3.75 11.24
CA GLU A 331 -15.83 2.59 10.37
C GLU A 331 -16.76 1.45 10.77
N THR A 332 -16.88 1.16 12.05
CA THR A 332 -17.79 0.12 12.56
C THR A 332 -19.23 0.42 12.17
N ASN A 333 -19.68 1.66 12.35
CA ASN A 333 -21.02 2.07 11.98
C ASN A 333 -21.29 1.91 10.48
N LEU A 334 -20.35 2.33 9.64
CA LEU A 334 -20.43 2.16 8.20
C LEU A 334 -20.51 0.68 7.79
N MET A 335 -19.62 -0.16 8.35
CA MET A 335 -19.59 -1.60 8.05
C MET A 335 -20.91 -2.28 8.43
N LEU A 336 -21.44 -2.01 9.62
CA LEU A 336 -22.68 -2.62 10.10
C LEU A 336 -23.88 -2.20 9.25
N LYS A 337 -23.94 -0.95 8.80
CA LYS A 337 -24.97 -0.47 7.86
C LYS A 337 -24.85 -1.13 6.49
N LEU A 338 -23.65 -1.24 5.95
CA LEU A 338 -23.41 -1.89 4.64
C LEU A 338 -23.78 -3.38 4.65
N TYR A 339 -23.73 -4.02 5.81
CA TYR A 339 -24.17 -5.41 6.00
C TYR A 339 -25.62 -5.53 6.47
N ASN A 340 -26.38 -4.40 6.52
CA ASN A 340 -27.78 -4.31 6.99
C ASN A 340 -27.99 -4.89 8.39
N VAL A 341 -27.00 -4.78 9.27
CA VAL A 341 -27.10 -5.27 10.65
C VAL A 341 -28.14 -4.48 11.46
N ASP A 342 -28.29 -3.20 11.17
CA ASP A 342 -29.31 -2.31 11.73
C ASP A 342 -30.76 -2.75 11.46
N GLU A 343 -30.97 -3.52 10.40
CA GLU A 343 -32.27 -4.12 10.05
C GLU A 343 -32.49 -5.51 10.68
N THR A 344 -31.53 -6.02 11.46
CA THR A 344 -31.57 -7.35 12.05
C THR A 344 -31.92 -7.31 13.55
N PRO A 345 -32.35 -8.45 14.15
CA PRO A 345 -32.55 -8.55 15.60
C PRO A 345 -31.29 -8.30 16.44
N LEU A 346 -30.11 -8.28 15.82
CA LEU A 346 -28.84 -8.00 16.50
C LEU A 346 -28.78 -6.53 16.96
N GLN A 347 -29.31 -5.59 16.20
CA GLN A 347 -29.28 -4.16 16.54
C GLN A 347 -29.95 -3.86 17.89
N PRO A 348 -31.21 -4.26 18.14
CA PRO A 348 -31.85 -4.05 19.45
C PRO A 348 -31.09 -4.74 20.60
N LEU A 349 -30.45 -5.87 20.33
CA LEU A 349 -29.64 -6.58 21.32
C LEU A 349 -28.40 -5.77 21.69
N LEU A 350 -27.69 -5.22 20.69
CA LEU A 350 -26.54 -4.36 20.89
C LEU A 350 -26.90 -3.11 21.71
N ASP A 351 -28.00 -2.46 21.36
CA ASP A 351 -28.49 -1.25 22.06
C ASP A 351 -28.83 -1.56 23.51
N LYS A 352 -29.56 -2.65 23.77
CA LYS A 352 -29.92 -3.09 25.10
C LYS A 352 -28.71 -3.32 26.01
N PHE A 353 -27.61 -3.81 25.47
CA PHE A 353 -26.38 -4.04 26.22
C PHE A 353 -25.39 -2.85 26.20
N GLY A 354 -25.79 -1.73 25.60
CA GLY A 354 -25.02 -0.48 25.62
C GLY A 354 -23.94 -0.37 24.54
N TYR A 355 -24.02 -1.17 23.47
CA TYR A 355 -23.15 -1.06 22.30
C TYR A 355 -23.80 -0.14 21.27
N LYS A 356 -23.64 1.17 21.48
CA LYS A 356 -24.36 2.20 20.73
C LYS A 356 -23.71 2.53 19.38
N ASP A 357 -24.56 2.96 18.43
CA ASP A 357 -24.10 3.50 17.15
C ASP A 357 -23.11 4.65 17.37
N MET A 358 -22.10 4.76 16.53
CA MET A 358 -21.05 5.77 16.57
C MET A 358 -20.18 5.78 17.85
N GLU A 359 -20.35 4.79 18.76
CA GLU A 359 -19.49 4.60 19.93
C GLU A 359 -18.79 3.23 19.89
N ARG A 360 -19.49 2.19 19.43
CA ARG A 360 -19.03 0.79 19.40
C ARG A 360 -17.96 0.55 18.35
N CYS A 361 -17.05 -0.39 18.65
CA CYS A 361 -15.91 -0.73 17.82
C CYS A 361 -15.86 -2.23 17.52
N LEU A 362 -15.77 -2.59 16.23
CA LEU A 362 -15.62 -3.97 15.78
C LEU A 362 -14.15 -4.37 15.80
N PHE A 363 -13.87 -5.51 16.40
CA PHE A 363 -12.57 -6.15 16.39
C PHE A 363 -12.68 -7.54 15.76
N LEU A 364 -11.84 -7.82 14.77
CA LEU A 364 -11.81 -9.10 14.10
C LEU A 364 -10.38 -9.54 13.77
N GLY A 365 -10.21 -10.83 13.58
CA GLY A 365 -8.94 -11.39 13.16
C GLY A 365 -8.95 -12.91 13.15
N PHE A 366 -7.78 -13.46 12.89
CA PHE A 366 -7.54 -14.89 12.97
C PHE A 366 -6.09 -15.21 13.33
N THR A 367 -5.89 -16.38 13.91
CA THR A 367 -4.58 -16.91 14.24
C THR A 367 -4.14 -17.94 13.21
N ASP A 368 -2.85 -18.02 12.97
CA ASP A 368 -2.20 -19.05 12.16
C ASP A 368 -1.10 -19.76 12.97
N GLY A 369 -0.38 -20.65 12.34
CA GLY A 369 0.75 -21.34 12.92
C GLY A 369 0.43 -22.75 13.40
N GLU A 370 1.25 -23.28 14.30
CA GLU A 370 1.06 -24.60 14.89
C GLU A 370 -0.24 -24.60 15.72
N LYS A 371 -0.88 -25.77 15.81
CA LYS A 371 -2.21 -25.92 16.43
C LYS A 371 -2.27 -25.44 17.88
N GLY A 372 -1.25 -25.77 18.69
CA GLY A 372 -1.17 -25.35 20.08
C GLY A 372 -0.97 -23.85 20.23
N TYR A 373 -0.10 -23.27 19.41
CA TYR A 373 0.14 -21.83 19.34
C TYR A 373 -1.14 -21.07 18.94
N SER A 374 -1.74 -21.45 17.83
CA SER A 374 -2.96 -20.81 17.32
C SER A 374 -4.10 -20.81 18.34
N ARG A 375 -4.32 -21.95 19.02
CA ARG A 375 -5.31 -22.07 20.11
C ARG A 375 -4.99 -21.20 21.30
N ASN A 376 -3.72 -21.16 21.72
CA ASN A 376 -3.28 -20.36 22.86
C ASN A 376 -3.51 -18.88 22.62
N VAL A 377 -3.12 -18.36 21.45
CA VAL A 377 -3.31 -16.96 21.09
C VAL A 377 -4.80 -16.60 21.06
N ALA A 378 -5.63 -17.40 20.40
CA ALA A 378 -7.08 -17.16 20.34
C ALA A 378 -7.73 -17.15 21.73
N ARG A 379 -7.30 -18.05 22.63
CA ARG A 379 -7.79 -18.12 24.03
C ARG A 379 -7.41 -16.88 24.84
N ASN A 380 -6.18 -16.39 24.69
CA ASN A 380 -5.73 -15.20 25.42
C ASN A 380 -6.41 -13.93 24.89
N ILE A 381 -6.60 -13.82 23.58
CA ILE A 381 -7.39 -12.75 22.97
C ILE A 381 -8.82 -12.75 23.54
N ALA A 382 -9.47 -13.91 23.62
CA ALA A 382 -10.81 -14.02 24.19
C ALA A 382 -10.88 -13.54 25.64
N LYS A 383 -9.91 -13.97 26.48
CA LYS A 383 -9.85 -13.55 27.89
C LYS A 383 -9.69 -12.03 28.04
N ILE A 384 -8.80 -11.44 27.25
CA ILE A 384 -8.53 -10.00 27.29
C ILE A 384 -9.75 -9.23 26.77
N ALA A 385 -10.31 -9.64 25.64
CA ALA A 385 -11.50 -8.99 25.07
C ALA A 385 -12.67 -8.95 26.07
N LEU A 386 -12.97 -10.09 26.70
CA LEU A 386 -14.04 -10.18 27.71
C LEU A 386 -13.76 -9.28 28.93
N ARG A 387 -12.53 -9.22 29.40
CA ARG A 387 -12.14 -8.37 30.53
C ARG A 387 -12.34 -6.88 30.26
N HIS A 388 -12.19 -6.44 29.00
CA HIS A 388 -12.42 -5.07 28.57
C HIS A 388 -13.83 -4.84 28.01
N GLY A 389 -14.79 -5.71 28.32
CA GLY A 389 -16.19 -5.53 27.92
C GLY A 389 -16.50 -5.89 26.47
N GLY A 390 -15.59 -6.56 25.79
CA GLY A 390 -15.81 -7.06 24.43
C GLY A 390 -16.86 -8.17 24.41
N MET A 391 -17.92 -8.00 23.63
CA MET A 391 -18.92 -9.03 23.39
C MET A 391 -18.50 -9.91 22.23
N PRO A 392 -18.43 -11.24 22.39
CA PRO A 392 -18.05 -12.14 21.31
C PRO A 392 -19.16 -12.15 20.23
N LEU A 393 -18.72 -12.03 19.00
CA LEU A 393 -19.52 -12.26 17.79
C LEU A 393 -19.14 -13.63 17.21
N THR A 394 -19.82 -14.05 16.15
CA THR A 394 -19.48 -15.32 15.51
C THR A 394 -18.27 -15.17 14.57
N GLY A 395 -17.53 -16.26 14.36
CA GLY A 395 -16.46 -16.29 13.35
C GLY A 395 -16.92 -16.03 11.91
N TYR A 396 -18.23 -15.94 11.69
CA TYR A 396 -18.81 -15.57 10.40
C TYR A 396 -18.39 -14.15 9.96
N VAL A 397 -18.35 -13.19 10.89
CA VAL A 397 -17.94 -11.80 10.61
C VAL A 397 -16.53 -11.76 10.02
N THR A 398 -15.58 -12.44 10.68
CA THR A 398 -14.19 -12.54 10.19
C THR A 398 -14.10 -13.29 8.88
N ARG A 399 -14.84 -14.39 8.72
CA ARG A 399 -14.86 -15.17 7.48
C ARG A 399 -15.44 -14.37 6.31
N SER A 400 -16.43 -13.56 6.55
CA SER A 400 -17.00 -12.66 5.54
C SER A 400 -16.01 -11.60 5.10
N TRP A 401 -15.32 -10.97 6.07
CA TRP A 401 -14.25 -10.02 5.79
C TRP A 401 -13.10 -10.67 5.00
N GLU A 402 -12.65 -11.84 5.43
CA GLU A 402 -11.55 -12.58 4.78
C GLU A 402 -11.80 -12.87 3.30
N LYS A 403 -13.04 -13.19 2.93
CA LYS A 403 -13.43 -13.43 1.53
C LYS A 403 -13.34 -12.20 0.65
N GLY A 404 -13.58 -11.02 1.22
CA GLY A 404 -13.62 -9.76 0.50
C GLY A 404 -12.44 -8.82 0.73
N ARG A 405 -11.42 -9.24 1.48
CA ARG A 405 -10.38 -8.34 2.00
C ARG A 405 -9.53 -7.63 0.94
N PHE A 406 -9.52 -8.11 -0.30
CA PHE A 406 -8.80 -7.48 -1.41
C PHE A 406 -9.71 -6.71 -2.38
N ASN A 407 -11.02 -6.63 -2.09
CA ASN A 407 -12.01 -6.05 -3.01
C ASN A 407 -12.36 -4.58 -2.77
N ASP A 408 -11.82 -3.96 -1.72
CA ASP A 408 -12.13 -2.56 -1.39
C ASP A 408 -11.77 -1.57 -2.51
N PRO A 409 -10.65 -1.73 -3.26
CA PRO A 409 -10.35 -0.84 -4.38
C PRO A 409 -11.40 -0.85 -5.50
N TYR A 410 -12.08 -1.96 -5.73
CA TYR A 410 -13.18 -2.03 -6.70
C TYR A 410 -14.39 -1.18 -6.26
N LEU A 411 -14.70 -1.16 -4.95
CA LEU A 411 -15.75 -0.30 -4.43
C LEU A 411 -15.38 1.19 -4.55
N ARG A 412 -14.12 1.53 -4.28
CA ARG A 412 -13.59 2.88 -4.49
C ARG A 412 -13.84 3.36 -5.93
N ASP A 413 -13.48 2.55 -6.91
CA ASP A 413 -13.64 2.89 -8.32
C ASP A 413 -15.10 3.11 -8.68
N THR A 414 -16.00 2.27 -8.16
CA THR A 414 -17.44 2.42 -8.35
C THR A 414 -17.97 3.71 -7.70
N LEU A 415 -17.54 4.04 -6.49
CA LEU A 415 -17.92 5.30 -5.83
C LEU A 415 -17.45 6.52 -6.61
N MET A 416 -16.25 6.46 -7.19
CA MET A 416 -15.72 7.53 -8.03
C MET A 416 -16.54 7.74 -9.31
N ASP A 417 -17.16 6.69 -9.85
CA ASP A 417 -18.09 6.81 -10.97
C ASP A 417 -19.33 7.65 -10.61
N PHE A 418 -19.71 7.66 -9.34
CA PHE A 418 -20.80 8.49 -8.82
C PHE A 418 -20.32 9.83 -8.23
N GLY A 419 -19.09 10.22 -8.48
CA GLY A 419 -18.56 11.49 -8.03
C GLY A 419 -18.09 11.52 -6.59
N ILE A 420 -17.93 10.36 -5.94
CA ILE A 420 -17.39 10.25 -4.58
C ILE A 420 -15.95 9.80 -4.68
N THR A 421 -15.03 10.72 -4.39
CA THR A 421 -13.61 10.43 -4.38
C THR A 421 -13.20 9.83 -3.05
N THR A 422 -12.49 8.72 -3.11
CA THR A 422 -12.01 7.97 -1.95
C THR A 422 -10.50 7.82 -2.02
N ASP A 423 -9.81 8.17 -0.94
CA ASP A 423 -8.38 7.92 -0.81
C ASP A 423 -8.03 7.55 0.63
N THR A 424 -6.79 7.19 0.83
CA THR A 424 -6.28 6.69 2.10
C THR A 424 -4.97 7.36 2.47
N LEU A 425 -4.80 7.59 3.77
CA LEU A 425 -3.52 7.88 4.40
C LEU A 425 -3.37 6.99 5.63
N GLU A 426 -2.16 6.58 5.88
CA GLU A 426 -1.86 5.73 7.02
C GLU A 426 -0.55 6.17 7.69
N CYS A 427 -0.41 5.84 8.95
CA CYS A 427 0.73 6.27 9.76
C CYS A 427 1.07 5.23 10.81
N THR A 428 2.25 5.35 11.41
CA THR A 428 2.63 4.56 12.58
C THR A 428 2.55 5.42 13.83
N VAL A 429 1.90 4.89 14.87
CA VAL A 429 1.66 5.61 16.11
C VAL A 429 2.05 4.73 17.30
N ASN A 430 2.77 5.29 18.26
CA ASN A 430 3.01 4.64 19.54
C ASN A 430 1.72 4.63 20.39
N TRP A 431 1.53 3.61 21.23
CA TRP A 431 0.33 3.50 22.06
C TRP A 431 0.06 4.74 22.90
N SER A 432 1.11 5.37 23.42
CA SER A 432 0.98 6.57 24.26
C SER A 432 0.45 7.82 23.53
N ASN A 433 0.48 7.83 22.20
CA ASN A 433 0.01 8.93 21.36
C ASN A 433 -1.19 8.56 20.47
N MET A 434 -1.72 7.37 20.63
CA MET A 434 -2.74 6.80 19.73
C MET A 434 -4.03 7.61 19.73
N GLU A 435 -4.51 7.97 20.91
CA GLU A 435 -5.75 8.73 21.07
C GLU A 435 -5.63 10.13 20.45
N GLN A 436 -4.52 10.80 20.70
CA GLN A 436 -4.26 12.15 20.19
C GLN A 436 -4.21 12.18 18.66
N VAL A 437 -3.45 11.27 18.05
CA VAL A 437 -3.33 11.19 16.58
C VAL A 437 -4.67 10.85 15.95
N HIS A 438 -5.38 9.88 16.49
CA HIS A 438 -6.71 9.50 16.00
C HIS A 438 -7.68 10.68 16.02
N ALA A 439 -7.75 11.41 17.13
CA ALA A 439 -8.66 12.55 17.29
C ALA A 439 -8.27 13.71 16.36
N ASP A 440 -7.00 14.10 16.33
CA ASP A 440 -6.52 15.28 15.59
C ASP A 440 -6.64 15.08 14.08
N VAL A 441 -6.22 13.94 13.57
CA VAL A 441 -6.28 13.66 12.12
C VAL A 441 -7.73 13.60 11.65
N ARG A 442 -8.61 12.95 12.41
CA ARG A 442 -10.04 12.87 12.08
C ARG A 442 -10.71 14.24 12.11
N LYS A 443 -10.33 15.10 13.07
CA LYS A 443 -10.83 16.49 13.14
C LYS A 443 -10.50 17.25 11.85
N ILE A 444 -9.29 17.12 11.34
CA ILE A 444 -8.88 17.75 10.08
C ILE A 444 -9.66 17.17 8.89
N CYS A 445 -9.79 15.84 8.81
CA CYS A 445 -10.57 15.21 7.75
C CYS A 445 -12.01 15.72 7.71
N HIS A 446 -12.66 15.81 8.88
CA HIS A 446 -14.04 16.26 9.02
C HIS A 446 -14.23 17.78 8.89
N ALA A 447 -13.15 18.57 8.84
CA ALA A 447 -13.26 19.99 8.54
C ALA A 447 -13.80 20.25 7.12
N LEU A 448 -13.64 19.29 6.21
CA LEU A 448 -14.36 19.27 4.94
C LEU A 448 -15.79 18.72 5.17
N PRO A 449 -16.85 19.52 4.91
CA PRO A 449 -18.22 19.09 5.13
C PRO A 449 -18.63 17.87 4.31
N ASN A 450 -19.60 17.10 4.81
CA ASN A 450 -20.15 15.91 4.15
C ASN A 450 -19.08 14.87 3.76
N THR A 451 -18.10 14.69 4.63
CA THR A 451 -17.02 13.72 4.46
C THR A 451 -17.20 12.55 5.43
N VAL A 452 -17.00 11.33 4.95
CA VAL A 452 -16.88 10.14 5.79
C VAL A 452 -15.40 9.87 6.02
N VAL A 453 -15.04 9.57 7.27
CA VAL A 453 -13.67 9.22 7.66
C VAL A 453 -13.70 7.94 8.46
N THR A 454 -13.37 6.83 7.83
CA THR A 454 -13.21 5.56 8.53
C THR A 454 -11.77 5.36 8.96
N THR A 455 -11.55 4.73 10.11
CA THR A 455 -10.21 4.50 10.63
C THR A 455 -10.12 3.13 11.26
N HIS A 456 -9.03 2.40 10.98
CA HIS A 456 -8.76 1.15 11.65
C HIS A 456 -7.27 0.96 11.95
N MET A 457 -6.99 0.11 12.93
CA MET A 457 -5.69 -0.49 13.18
C MET A 457 -5.68 -1.88 12.55
N SER A 458 -4.75 -2.16 11.67
CA SER A 458 -4.63 -3.47 10.99
C SER A 458 -3.22 -4.05 11.02
N HIS A 459 -2.26 -3.32 11.57
CA HIS A 459 -0.89 -3.73 11.79
C HIS A 459 -0.50 -3.30 13.21
N CYS A 460 -0.54 -4.24 14.14
CA CYS A 460 -0.37 -3.97 15.57
C CYS A 460 0.87 -4.64 16.13
N TYR A 461 1.55 -3.95 17.04
CA TYR A 461 2.81 -4.35 17.64
C TYR A 461 2.81 -4.00 19.14
N PRO A 462 3.72 -4.57 19.96
CA PRO A 462 3.81 -4.21 21.37
C PRO A 462 4.01 -2.72 21.66
N GLN A 463 4.68 -1.97 20.77
CA GLN A 463 5.00 -0.56 20.96
C GLN A 463 3.97 0.40 20.37
N GLY A 464 3.15 -0.07 19.45
CA GLY A 464 2.18 0.77 18.76
C GLY A 464 1.49 0.04 17.63
N ALA A 465 0.81 0.80 16.77
CA ALA A 465 0.09 0.26 15.62
C ALA A 465 0.08 1.27 14.49
N ASN A 466 -0.39 0.84 13.31
CA ASN A 466 -0.80 1.79 12.30
C ASN A 466 -2.19 2.37 12.64
N LEU A 467 -2.44 3.58 12.17
CA LEU A 467 -3.79 4.09 11.94
C LEU A 467 -3.98 4.27 10.44
N TYR A 468 -4.99 3.64 9.91
CA TYR A 468 -5.34 3.68 8.49
C TYR A 468 -6.61 4.50 8.31
N PHE A 469 -6.46 5.69 7.73
CA PHE A 469 -7.56 6.64 7.50
C PHE A 469 -8.06 6.50 6.07
N ILE A 470 -9.35 6.28 5.90
CA ILE A 470 -10.02 6.27 4.60
C ILE A 470 -11.01 7.44 4.61
N PHE A 471 -10.86 8.35 3.68
CA PHE A 471 -11.76 9.51 3.57
C PHE A 471 -12.47 9.51 2.23
N LEU A 472 -13.77 9.76 2.30
CA LEU A 472 -14.69 9.76 1.17
C LEU A 472 -15.39 11.12 1.10
N THR A 473 -15.32 11.77 -0.06
CA THR A 473 -15.89 13.10 -0.26
C THR A 473 -16.35 13.32 -1.70
N ARG A 474 -17.23 14.27 -1.94
CA ARG A 474 -17.71 14.63 -3.30
C ARG A 474 -16.75 15.54 -4.08
N MET A 475 -15.52 15.67 -3.67
CA MET A 475 -14.52 16.47 -4.35
C MET A 475 -13.94 15.70 -5.55
N GLN A 476 -14.08 16.22 -6.77
CA GLN A 476 -13.63 15.61 -8.01
C GLN A 476 -12.52 16.38 -8.74
N ASP A 477 -12.27 17.63 -8.36
CA ASP A 477 -11.12 18.37 -8.87
C ASP A 477 -9.84 17.76 -8.31
N GLU A 478 -8.94 17.35 -9.18
CA GLU A 478 -7.73 16.62 -8.79
C GLU A 478 -6.77 17.45 -7.96
N ASP A 479 -6.62 18.74 -8.26
CA ASP A 479 -5.69 19.60 -7.52
C ASP A 479 -6.27 19.99 -6.15
N ALA A 480 -7.58 20.26 -6.06
CA ALA A 480 -8.28 20.49 -4.81
C ALA A 480 -8.23 19.25 -3.91
N PHE A 481 -8.42 18.06 -4.48
CA PHE A 481 -8.31 16.80 -3.73
C PHE A 481 -6.89 16.55 -3.25
N LYS A 482 -5.88 16.82 -4.07
CA LYS A 482 -4.47 16.74 -3.67
C LYS A 482 -4.17 17.70 -2.50
N ALA A 483 -4.68 18.92 -2.54
CA ALA A 483 -4.53 19.89 -1.44
C ALA A 483 -5.18 19.37 -0.14
N TYR A 484 -6.38 18.79 -0.22
CA TYR A 484 -7.03 18.15 0.90
C TYR A 484 -6.21 16.98 1.47
N HIS A 485 -5.74 16.08 0.61
CA HIS A 485 -4.90 14.95 0.98
C HIS A 485 -3.60 15.40 1.68
N THR A 486 -2.91 16.40 1.13
CA THR A 486 -1.68 16.92 1.75
C THR A 486 -1.92 17.63 3.08
N THR A 487 -3.08 18.24 3.26
CA THR A 487 -3.49 18.82 4.54
C THR A 487 -3.65 17.75 5.63
N ILE A 488 -4.20 16.59 5.28
CA ILE A 488 -4.31 15.46 6.20
C ILE A 488 -2.92 14.89 6.53
N LEU A 489 -2.05 14.75 5.55
CA LEU A 489 -0.66 14.31 5.78
C LEU A 489 0.09 15.26 6.71
N ASP A 490 -0.11 16.55 6.55
CA ASP A 490 0.41 17.60 7.43
C ASP A 490 -0.05 17.38 8.89
N ALA A 491 -1.33 17.11 9.08
CA ALA A 491 -1.90 16.81 10.40
C ALA A 491 -1.29 15.53 11.01
N ILE A 492 -1.07 14.51 10.22
CA ILE A 492 -0.41 13.26 10.66
C ILE A 492 0.99 13.56 11.22
N GLN A 493 1.81 14.30 10.48
CA GLN A 493 3.15 14.63 10.94
C GLN A 493 3.14 15.53 12.18
N ARG A 494 2.27 16.54 12.21
CA ARG A 494 2.15 17.49 13.33
C ARG A 494 1.66 16.82 14.60
N SER A 495 0.82 15.80 14.50
CA SER A 495 0.32 15.05 15.65
C SER A 495 1.35 14.10 16.28
N GLY A 496 2.53 13.95 15.67
CA GLY A 496 3.63 13.13 16.20
C GLY A 496 3.60 11.68 15.76
N ALA A 497 2.98 11.38 14.62
CA ALA A 497 2.99 10.07 13.98
C ALA A 497 4.09 9.99 12.90
N ALA A 498 4.55 8.78 12.60
CA ALA A 498 5.35 8.52 11.41
C ALA A 498 4.47 8.65 10.16
N VAL A 499 4.96 9.33 9.14
CA VAL A 499 4.17 9.73 7.97
C VAL A 499 3.72 8.58 7.08
N SER A 500 4.29 7.38 7.24
CA SER A 500 3.89 6.16 6.56
C SER A 500 4.29 4.94 7.36
N HIS A 501 3.40 3.96 7.44
CA HIS A 501 3.69 2.63 7.98
C HIS A 501 4.12 1.65 6.87
N HIS A 502 3.44 1.67 5.72
CA HIS A 502 3.64 0.67 4.68
C HIS A 502 3.38 1.13 3.23
N HIS A 503 2.91 2.35 3.01
CA HIS A 503 2.69 2.86 1.65
C HIS A 503 3.96 3.38 0.97
N GLY A 504 5.02 3.62 1.74
CA GLY A 504 6.22 4.29 1.26
C GLY A 504 6.08 5.81 1.24
N ILE A 505 6.98 6.48 0.57
CA ILE A 505 7.06 7.95 0.50
C ILE A 505 6.72 8.47 -0.90
N GLY A 506 7.32 7.87 -1.92
CA GLY A 506 7.12 8.27 -3.32
C GLY A 506 7.48 9.74 -3.56
N LYS A 507 6.74 10.33 -4.49
CA LYS A 507 6.80 11.77 -4.78
C LYS A 507 5.73 12.56 -4.01
N MET A 508 4.69 11.88 -3.53
CA MET A 508 3.58 12.52 -2.82
C MET A 508 3.97 12.98 -1.42
N PHE A 509 4.68 12.14 -0.66
CA PHE A 509 5.07 12.43 0.73
C PHE A 509 6.51 12.99 0.84
N ALA A 510 7.24 13.00 -0.25
CA ALA A 510 8.63 13.45 -0.29
C ALA A 510 8.87 14.83 0.33
N PRO A 511 8.00 15.84 0.17
CA PRO A 511 8.20 17.15 0.81
C PRO A 511 8.28 17.11 2.33
N TRP A 512 7.66 16.11 2.98
CA TRP A 512 7.65 15.99 4.45
C TRP A 512 8.78 15.16 5.01
N LEU A 513 9.48 14.35 4.19
CA LEU A 513 10.39 13.33 4.71
C LEU A 513 11.58 13.90 5.47
N GLU A 514 12.26 14.93 4.94
CA GLU A 514 13.39 15.56 5.64
C GLU A 514 12.96 16.22 6.95
N GLY A 515 11.81 16.90 6.96
CA GLY A 515 11.23 17.49 8.17
C GLY A 515 10.85 16.46 9.23
N TYR A 516 10.43 15.25 8.79
CA TYR A 516 10.12 14.12 9.67
C TYR A 516 11.39 13.47 10.24
N ILE A 517 12.34 13.11 9.38
CA ILE A 517 13.56 12.40 9.80
C ILE A 517 14.53 13.33 10.54
N GLY A 518 14.74 14.54 10.07
CA GLY A 518 15.75 15.48 10.52
C GLY A 518 16.83 15.70 9.46
N GLU A 519 17.37 16.91 9.42
CA GLU A 519 18.33 17.33 8.37
C GLU A 519 19.60 16.49 8.35
N LYS A 520 20.17 16.18 9.52
CA LYS A 520 21.40 15.39 9.63
C LYS A 520 21.20 13.95 9.25
N GLU A 521 20.13 13.36 9.74
CA GLU A 521 19.72 11.98 9.46
C GLU A 521 19.38 11.80 7.97
N TYR A 522 18.68 12.76 7.40
CA TYR A 522 18.39 12.78 5.96
C TYR A 522 19.66 12.97 5.10
N GLY A 523 20.67 13.63 5.64
CA GLY A 523 22.00 13.75 5.03
C GLY A 523 22.64 12.39 4.73
N VAL A 524 22.35 11.35 5.52
CA VAL A 524 22.80 9.98 5.26
C VAL A 524 22.18 9.45 3.95
N PHE A 525 20.90 9.73 3.71
CA PHE A 525 20.26 9.32 2.44
C PHE A 525 20.88 10.03 1.24
N ARG A 526 21.25 11.30 1.36
CA ARG A 526 21.97 12.03 0.30
C ARG A 526 23.32 11.40 0.00
N VAL A 527 24.08 11.00 1.02
CA VAL A 527 25.38 10.33 0.84
C VAL A 527 25.18 8.99 0.11
N LEU A 528 24.19 8.20 0.50
CA LEU A 528 23.87 6.95 -0.16
C LEU A 528 23.45 7.17 -1.62
N LYS A 529 22.60 8.15 -1.87
CA LYS A 529 22.20 8.51 -3.24
C LYS A 529 23.40 8.91 -4.09
N ASN A 530 24.25 9.79 -3.58
CA ASN A 530 25.46 10.23 -4.29
C ASN A 530 26.45 9.10 -4.54
N TYR A 531 26.49 8.11 -3.67
CA TYR A 531 27.33 6.93 -3.85
C TYR A 531 26.81 6.00 -4.96
N PHE A 532 25.51 5.67 -4.93
CA PHE A 532 24.91 4.72 -5.88
C PHE A 532 24.58 5.34 -7.23
N ASP A 533 24.12 6.58 -7.25
CA ASP A 533 23.59 7.25 -8.43
C ASP A 533 23.95 8.75 -8.41
N PRO A 534 25.24 9.09 -8.62
CA PRO A 534 25.72 10.47 -8.51
C PRO A 534 25.08 11.42 -9.54
N ASP A 535 24.61 10.92 -10.66
CA ASP A 535 23.97 11.72 -11.71
C ASP A 535 22.46 11.89 -11.52
N TYR A 536 21.89 11.33 -10.45
CA TYR A 536 20.43 11.39 -10.16
C TYR A 536 19.57 10.89 -11.31
N ASN A 537 19.98 9.79 -11.92
CA ASN A 537 19.34 9.18 -13.08
C ASN A 537 18.27 8.13 -12.71
N MET A 538 18.37 7.58 -11.50
CA MET A 538 17.47 6.54 -11.01
C MET A 538 16.26 7.16 -10.30
N ASN A 539 15.07 6.91 -10.83
CA ASN A 539 13.79 7.41 -10.33
C ASN A 539 13.80 8.90 -9.94
N PRO A 540 14.24 9.80 -10.84
CA PRO A 540 14.32 11.23 -10.56
C PRO A 540 12.93 11.88 -10.56
N GLY A 541 12.86 13.12 -10.06
CA GLY A 541 11.62 13.91 -10.05
C GLY A 541 10.91 13.90 -8.70
N GLY A 542 11.65 13.75 -7.60
CA GLY A 542 11.15 13.95 -6.25
C GLY A 542 10.88 12.69 -5.44
N THR A 543 11.26 11.50 -5.93
CA THR A 543 11.09 10.27 -5.13
C THR A 543 11.98 10.32 -3.89
N ILE A 544 11.39 10.10 -2.71
CA ILE A 544 12.04 10.28 -1.39
C ILE A 544 12.53 11.71 -1.17
N GLY A 545 12.35 12.61 -2.11
CA GLY A 545 12.70 14.03 -1.99
C GLY A 545 14.18 14.36 -2.17
N LEU A 546 15.02 13.42 -2.61
CA LEU A 546 16.47 13.59 -2.69
C LEU A 546 16.91 14.67 -3.70
N ASP A 547 16.12 14.90 -4.72
CA ASP A 547 16.31 15.92 -5.77
C ASP A 547 15.31 17.10 -5.70
N LEU A 548 14.55 17.22 -4.59
CA LEU A 548 13.69 18.37 -4.35
C LEU A 548 14.52 19.62 -3.96
N LYS A 549 14.07 20.76 -4.42
CA LYS A 549 14.64 22.05 -4.02
C LYS A 549 14.23 22.39 -2.58
N PRO A 550 14.99 23.23 -1.86
CA PRO A 550 14.67 23.61 -0.48
C PRO A 550 13.26 24.17 -0.29
N GLU A 551 12.76 24.95 -1.24
CA GLU A 551 11.44 25.57 -1.21
C GLU A 551 10.28 24.57 -1.42
N GLU A 552 10.58 23.38 -1.94
CA GLU A 552 9.61 22.31 -2.13
C GLU A 552 9.47 21.41 -0.89
N LYS A 553 10.31 21.61 0.11
CA LYS A 553 10.33 20.81 1.35
C LYS A 553 9.50 21.44 2.44
N LYS A 554 8.93 20.61 3.32
CA LYS A 554 8.14 21.03 4.46
C LYS A 554 8.82 20.64 5.78
N PHE A 555 9.06 21.62 6.63
CA PHE A 555 9.73 21.47 7.92
C PHE A 555 8.75 21.78 9.05
N LEU A 556 7.95 20.80 9.43
CA LEU A 556 6.88 20.97 10.41
C LEU A 556 7.37 20.60 11.81
N ARG A 557 7.80 21.59 12.58
CA ARG A 557 8.34 21.38 13.94
C ARG A 557 7.42 21.82 15.08
N GLU A 558 6.45 22.70 14.82
CA GLU A 558 5.57 23.23 15.85
C GLU A 558 4.09 22.99 15.51
N TYR A 559 3.36 22.57 16.53
CA TYR A 559 1.95 22.22 16.44
C TYR A 559 1.10 23.24 17.20
N THR A 560 1.02 24.46 16.68
CA THR A 560 0.17 25.50 17.24
C THR A 560 -0.87 25.96 16.21
N ASP A 561 -2.10 26.12 16.66
CA ASP A 561 -3.23 26.74 15.94
C ASP A 561 -3.72 26.03 14.64
N TYR A 562 -3.04 24.98 14.18
CA TYR A 562 -3.40 24.28 12.94
C TYR A 562 -4.78 23.58 13.01
N LEU A 563 -5.10 22.98 14.16
CA LEU A 563 -6.38 22.30 14.38
C LEU A 563 -7.58 23.25 14.51
N GLU A 564 -7.34 24.52 14.81
CA GLU A 564 -8.41 25.49 15.00
C GLU A 564 -8.88 26.13 13.68
N GLN A 565 -7.99 26.25 12.71
CA GLN A 565 -8.31 26.82 11.40
C GLN A 565 -7.61 26.03 10.26
N PRO A 566 -8.07 24.82 9.93
CA PRO A 566 -7.51 24.07 8.82
C PRO A 566 -7.76 24.81 7.50
N LYS A 567 -6.70 24.96 6.70
CA LYS A 567 -6.77 25.54 5.36
C LYS A 567 -6.66 24.43 4.34
N PHE A 568 -7.57 24.41 3.39
CA PHE A 568 -7.59 23.50 2.25
C PHE A 568 -7.20 24.23 0.96
N ASP A 569 -6.16 25.06 1.02
CA ASP A 569 -5.70 25.88 -0.12
C ASP A 569 -4.84 25.08 -1.11
#